data_020036331868263ded76795574b3046b
#
_entry.id   020036331868263ded76795574b3046b
#
_cell.length_a   1.000
_cell.length_b   1.000
_cell.length_c   1.000
_cell.angle_alpha   90.00
_cell.angle_beta   90.00
_cell.angle_gamma   90.00
#
_symmetry.space_group_name_H-M   'P 1'
#
loop_
_entity.id
_entity.type
_entity.pdbx_description
1 polymer ?
#
loop_
_entity_poly.entity_id
_entity_poly.type
_entity_poly.pdbx_seq_one_letter_code
_entity_poly.pdbx_strand_id
1 'polypeptide(L)'
;MPEFCLYTPQVSSIRTYKEMVDYAADHGIKKLETLNILDLSSPDLEVAKELKAYADSKGITFPCVSVGISLVDDDRAEKIEEVKRYADIAKILGSPYLHHTIALNFSEPQFMADNFDLFYQRGLDAVREIFDYAATLGIRTVYEDQGFLFNGWETFSRFLSEVDRNVGVVADFGNIQFVDEDVEDFIPAFSDRIVHVHVKDYLVTPGSGRNPEPDEYTSRGGNYLKGCLIGTGSVNTGAAFAALRAIGYRGALALEGDPIGPDEEASFRKNLQTITRYIETYL
;
A
#
# COMPACT_ATOMS: atom_id res chain seq x y z
N MET A 1 -7.75 -10.33 -16.72
CA MET A 1 -8.22 -9.05 -16.18
C MET A 1 -7.61 -8.87 -14.78
N PRO A 2 -7.30 -7.66 -14.35
CA PRO A 2 -7.02 -7.37 -12.95
C PRO A 2 -8.16 -7.84 -12.05
N GLU A 3 -7.83 -8.21 -10.82
CA GLU A 3 -8.80 -8.72 -9.85
C GLU A 3 -8.77 -7.85 -8.59
N PHE A 4 -9.96 -7.68 -8.02
CA PHE A 4 -10.09 -7.00 -6.72
C PHE A 4 -9.36 -7.80 -5.63
N CYS A 5 -8.66 -7.08 -4.76
CA CYS A 5 -7.96 -7.61 -3.60
C CYS A 5 -8.43 -6.87 -2.35
N LEU A 6 -8.74 -7.60 -1.28
CA LEU A 6 -8.99 -7.00 0.02
C LEU A 6 -7.64 -6.80 0.72
N TYR A 7 -7.37 -5.59 1.23
CA TYR A 7 -6.08 -5.28 1.85
C TYR A 7 -6.24 -4.93 3.33
N THR A 8 -7.04 -3.92 3.65
CA THR A 8 -7.27 -3.53 5.04
C THR A 8 -8.66 -3.98 5.51
N PRO A 9 -8.87 -4.17 6.83
CA PRO A 9 -10.20 -4.45 7.37
C PRO A 9 -11.18 -3.34 6.99
N GLN A 10 -12.27 -3.70 6.33
CA GLN A 10 -13.28 -2.74 5.89
C GLN A 10 -14.45 -2.61 6.87
N VAL A 11 -14.47 -3.48 7.86
CA VAL A 11 -15.40 -3.43 8.99
C VAL A 11 -14.64 -3.60 10.30
N SER A 12 -14.97 -2.77 11.27
CA SER A 12 -14.26 -2.70 12.55
C SER A 12 -14.45 -3.94 13.44
N SER A 13 -15.32 -4.87 13.06
CA SER A 13 -15.52 -6.14 13.77
C SER A 13 -14.45 -7.21 13.49
N ILE A 14 -13.70 -7.10 12.41
CA ILE A 14 -12.61 -8.03 12.06
C ILE A 14 -11.44 -7.88 13.03
N ARG A 15 -10.96 -9.00 13.58
CA ARG A 15 -9.88 -9.06 14.57
C ARG A 15 -8.74 -9.98 14.17
N THR A 16 -8.93 -10.86 13.19
CA THR A 16 -7.95 -11.85 12.72
C THR A 16 -7.95 -11.93 11.20
N TYR A 17 -6.84 -12.43 10.64
CA TYR A 17 -6.78 -12.69 9.20
C TYR A 17 -7.67 -13.86 8.77
N LYS A 18 -7.98 -14.81 9.64
CA LYS A 18 -8.98 -15.85 9.34
C LYS A 18 -10.38 -15.24 9.14
N GLU A 19 -10.75 -14.25 9.96
CA GLU A 19 -11.99 -13.49 9.77
C GLU A 19 -11.96 -12.64 8.47
N MET A 20 -10.81 -12.07 8.11
CA MET A 20 -10.66 -11.41 6.80
C MET A 20 -10.82 -12.38 5.63
N VAL A 21 -10.30 -13.61 5.74
CA VAL A 21 -10.48 -14.67 4.76
C VAL A 21 -11.95 -15.04 4.60
N ASP A 22 -12.69 -15.18 5.70
CA ASP A 22 -14.12 -15.45 5.65
C ASP A 22 -14.88 -14.27 5.03
N TYR A 23 -14.58 -13.05 5.45
CA TYR A 23 -15.18 -11.84 4.89
C TYR A 23 -14.94 -11.70 3.38
N ALA A 24 -13.70 -11.95 2.92
CA ALA A 24 -13.38 -11.95 1.51
C ALA A 24 -14.16 -13.04 0.74
N ALA A 25 -14.23 -14.26 1.29
CA ALA A 25 -14.95 -15.38 0.68
C ALA A 25 -16.46 -15.09 0.57
N ASP A 26 -17.09 -14.51 1.60
CA ASP A 26 -18.50 -14.16 1.64
C ASP A 26 -18.86 -13.09 0.57
N HIS A 27 -17.89 -12.26 0.18
CA HIS A 27 -18.04 -11.27 -0.90
C HIS A 27 -17.50 -11.74 -2.26
N GLY A 28 -17.13 -13.03 -2.40
CA GLY A 28 -16.62 -13.58 -3.65
C GLY A 28 -15.22 -13.12 -4.05
N ILE A 29 -14.48 -12.51 -3.14
CA ILE A 29 -13.11 -12.00 -3.33
C ILE A 29 -12.13 -13.18 -3.21
N LYS A 30 -11.17 -13.26 -4.13
CA LYS A 30 -10.20 -14.37 -4.21
C LYS A 30 -8.77 -13.95 -3.86
N LYS A 31 -8.55 -12.67 -3.59
CA LYS A 31 -7.24 -12.11 -3.27
C LYS A 31 -7.30 -11.34 -1.96
N LEU A 32 -6.33 -11.60 -1.10
CA LEU A 32 -6.14 -10.92 0.18
C LEU A 32 -4.69 -10.49 0.29
N GLU A 33 -4.46 -9.23 0.61
CA GLU A 33 -3.15 -8.72 0.99
C GLU A 33 -3.08 -8.61 2.51
N THR A 34 -1.94 -8.96 3.10
CA THR A 34 -1.73 -8.80 4.54
C THR A 34 -0.94 -7.53 4.85
N LEU A 35 -1.19 -6.96 6.01
CA LEU A 35 -0.40 -5.89 6.62
C LEU A 35 0.06 -6.39 8.00
N ASN A 36 1.06 -5.76 8.60
CA ASN A 36 1.48 -6.06 9.97
C ASN A 36 0.49 -5.52 11.02
N ILE A 37 -0.73 -6.02 10.95
CA ILE A 37 -1.86 -5.74 11.86
C ILE A 37 -2.52 -7.04 12.31
N LEU A 38 -3.56 -6.95 13.10
CA LEU A 38 -4.33 -8.08 13.60
C LEU A 38 -3.41 -9.13 14.26
N ASP A 39 -3.62 -10.39 13.97
CA ASP A 39 -2.81 -11.50 14.45
C ASP A 39 -1.46 -11.71 13.72
N LEU A 40 -1.15 -10.85 12.72
CA LEU A 40 0.16 -10.68 12.11
C LEU A 40 0.81 -9.33 12.45
N SER A 41 0.41 -8.68 13.54
CA SER A 41 1.05 -7.44 14.04
C SER A 41 2.51 -7.65 14.50
N SER A 42 2.92 -8.89 14.64
CA SER A 42 4.31 -9.32 14.73
C SER A 42 4.53 -10.51 13.77
N PRO A 43 5.76 -10.74 13.28
CA PRO A 43 6.03 -11.78 12.27
C PRO A 43 6.03 -13.19 12.89
N ASP A 44 4.85 -13.75 13.07
CA ASP A 44 4.63 -15.12 13.58
C ASP A 44 4.46 -16.12 12.43
N LEU A 45 5.46 -17.01 12.27
CA LEU A 45 5.47 -17.98 11.19
C LEU A 45 4.43 -19.10 11.35
N GLU A 46 4.03 -19.44 12.59
CA GLU A 46 3.00 -20.45 12.82
C GLU A 46 1.61 -19.88 12.46
N VAL A 47 1.33 -18.66 12.88
CA VAL A 47 0.11 -17.94 12.45
C VAL A 47 0.05 -17.86 10.92
N ALA A 48 1.17 -17.55 10.25
CA ALA A 48 1.21 -17.50 8.79
C ALA A 48 0.93 -18.87 8.13
N LYS A 49 1.45 -19.98 8.68
CA LYS A 49 1.17 -21.34 8.19
C LYS A 49 -0.31 -21.72 8.36
N GLU A 50 -0.88 -21.42 9.51
CA GLU A 50 -2.30 -21.64 9.76
C GLU A 50 -3.19 -20.81 8.83
N LEU A 51 -2.84 -19.53 8.65
CA LEU A 51 -3.54 -18.63 7.73
C LEU A 51 -3.47 -19.17 6.29
N LYS A 52 -2.28 -19.59 5.83
CA LYS A 52 -2.12 -20.19 4.50
C LYS A 52 -3.03 -21.40 4.28
N ALA A 53 -3.02 -22.34 5.20
CA ALA A 53 -3.86 -23.54 5.11
C ALA A 53 -5.35 -23.18 5.09
N TYR A 54 -5.76 -22.20 5.89
CA TYR A 54 -7.14 -21.74 5.95
C TYR A 54 -7.56 -21.04 4.65
N ALA A 55 -6.76 -20.12 4.15
CA ALA A 55 -7.00 -19.40 2.91
C ALA A 55 -7.08 -20.36 1.70
N ASP A 56 -6.20 -21.36 1.65
CA ASP A 56 -6.25 -22.40 0.60
C ASP A 56 -7.57 -23.17 0.61
N SER A 57 -8.11 -23.48 1.79
CA SER A 57 -9.42 -24.15 1.92
C SER A 57 -10.58 -23.32 1.37
N LYS A 58 -10.42 -21.97 1.31
CA LYS A 58 -11.39 -21.02 0.77
C LYS A 58 -11.06 -20.57 -0.66
N GLY A 59 -9.94 -21.04 -1.23
CA GLY A 59 -9.47 -20.64 -2.55
C GLY A 59 -9.02 -19.17 -2.64
N ILE A 60 -8.48 -18.63 -1.54
CA ILE A 60 -7.93 -17.27 -1.45
C ILE A 60 -6.41 -17.31 -1.57
N THR A 61 -5.85 -16.36 -2.32
CA THR A 61 -4.41 -16.22 -2.55
C THR A 61 -3.92 -14.85 -2.10
N PHE A 62 -2.60 -14.76 -1.82
CA PHE A 62 -1.96 -13.55 -1.33
C PHE A 62 -1.07 -12.94 -2.42
N PRO A 63 -1.50 -11.88 -3.13
CA PRO A 63 -0.68 -11.23 -4.16
C PRO A 63 0.49 -10.44 -3.58
N CYS A 64 0.34 -9.93 -2.36
CA CYS A 64 1.36 -9.14 -1.67
C CYS A 64 1.26 -9.35 -0.16
N VAL A 65 2.41 -9.26 0.53
CA VAL A 65 2.52 -9.11 1.98
C VAL A 65 3.07 -7.72 2.25
N SER A 66 2.38 -6.94 3.08
CA SER A 66 2.75 -5.55 3.36
C SER A 66 3.16 -5.33 4.82
N VAL A 67 4.07 -4.39 5.03
CA VAL A 67 4.60 -4.02 6.35
C VAL A 67 4.67 -2.51 6.47
N GLY A 68 3.86 -1.92 7.33
CA GLY A 68 3.96 -0.51 7.71
C GLY A 68 5.05 -0.34 8.77
N ILE A 69 6.17 0.29 8.41
CA ILE A 69 7.33 0.43 9.28
C ILE A 69 8.18 1.66 8.91
N SER A 70 8.95 2.21 9.85
CA SER A 70 9.94 3.24 9.56
C SER A 70 11.35 2.67 9.72
N LEU A 71 12.14 2.73 8.65
CA LEU A 71 13.49 2.17 8.56
C LEU A 71 14.58 3.26 8.59
N VAL A 72 14.19 4.49 8.90
CA VAL A 72 15.12 5.64 8.94
C VAL A 72 15.51 6.03 10.35
N ASP A 73 14.83 5.49 11.35
CA ASP A 73 15.05 5.76 12.77
C ASP A 73 16.31 5.08 13.35
N ASP A 74 16.64 5.37 14.59
CA ASP A 74 17.86 4.80 15.21
C ASP A 74 17.74 3.30 15.53
N ASP A 75 16.54 2.78 15.71
CA ASP A 75 16.22 1.35 15.91
C ASP A 75 16.08 0.56 14.59
N ARG A 76 16.45 1.15 13.46
CA ARG A 76 16.28 0.56 12.13
C ARG A 76 16.87 -0.84 11.96
N ALA A 77 17.94 -1.17 12.67
CA ALA A 77 18.57 -2.48 12.56
C ALA A 77 17.62 -3.62 13.01
N GLU A 78 16.90 -3.42 14.12
CA GLU A 78 15.91 -4.37 14.62
C GLU A 78 14.71 -4.45 13.67
N LYS A 79 14.28 -3.32 13.14
CA LYS A 79 13.18 -3.22 12.17
C LYS A 79 13.51 -3.88 10.83
N ILE A 80 14.76 -3.80 10.35
CA ILE A 80 15.22 -4.52 9.16
C ILE A 80 15.08 -6.03 9.36
N GLU A 81 15.51 -6.55 10.52
CA GLU A 81 15.35 -7.97 10.85
C GLU A 81 13.88 -8.38 10.99
N GLU A 82 13.03 -7.49 11.47
CA GLU A 82 11.58 -7.71 11.49
C GLU A 82 11.01 -7.85 10.07
N VAL A 83 11.36 -6.94 9.15
CA VAL A 83 10.90 -7.01 7.75
C VAL A 83 11.40 -8.27 7.05
N LYS A 84 12.62 -8.73 7.33
CA LYS A 84 13.13 -10.00 6.80
C LYS A 84 12.27 -11.19 7.23
N ARG A 85 11.74 -11.19 8.46
CA ARG A 85 10.80 -12.24 8.91
C ARG A 85 9.47 -12.16 8.17
N TYR A 86 9.01 -10.97 7.78
CA TYR A 86 7.83 -10.85 6.89
C TYR A 86 8.12 -11.35 5.47
N ALA A 87 9.38 -11.32 5.00
CA ALA A 87 9.74 -12.01 3.76
C ALA A 87 9.58 -13.54 3.90
N ASP A 88 9.90 -14.12 5.07
CA ASP A 88 9.61 -15.54 5.35
C ASP A 88 8.09 -15.81 5.36
N ILE A 89 7.29 -14.90 5.92
CA ILE A 89 5.82 -14.96 5.88
C ILE A 89 5.32 -14.90 4.43
N ALA A 90 5.85 -14.00 3.60
CA ALA A 90 5.51 -13.92 2.19
C ALA A 90 5.79 -15.25 1.48
N LYS A 91 6.91 -15.88 1.80
CA LYS A 91 7.24 -17.23 1.28
C LYS A 91 6.24 -18.28 1.72
N ILE A 92 5.85 -18.31 2.98
CA ILE A 92 4.85 -19.24 3.53
C ILE A 92 3.49 -19.03 2.87
N LEU A 93 3.04 -17.78 2.73
CA LEU A 93 1.75 -17.44 2.12
C LEU A 93 1.73 -17.66 0.60
N GLY A 94 2.90 -17.88 -0.02
CA GLY A 94 3.02 -18.03 -1.47
C GLY A 94 2.87 -16.71 -2.22
N SER A 95 3.12 -15.59 -1.54
CA SER A 95 3.12 -14.27 -2.14
C SER A 95 4.39 -14.05 -2.97
N PRO A 96 4.28 -13.50 -4.19
CA PRO A 96 5.46 -13.14 -4.98
C PRO A 96 6.11 -11.83 -4.53
N TYR A 97 5.38 -11.00 -3.77
CA TYR A 97 5.80 -9.66 -3.40
C TYR A 97 5.80 -9.44 -1.89
N LEU A 98 6.81 -8.69 -1.45
CA LEU A 98 6.88 -8.07 -0.14
C LEU A 98 6.89 -6.56 -0.34
N HIS A 99 5.83 -5.88 0.07
CA HIS A 99 5.78 -4.44 0.21
C HIS A 99 6.21 -4.05 1.63
N HIS A 100 6.99 -3.03 1.78
CA HIS A 100 7.20 -2.38 3.07
C HIS A 100 7.42 -0.89 2.89
N THR A 101 6.95 -0.12 3.86
CA THR A 101 7.23 1.30 3.90
C THR A 101 8.70 1.54 4.26
N ILE A 102 9.22 2.71 3.94
CA ILE A 102 10.62 3.07 4.23
C ILE A 102 10.68 4.12 5.33
N ALA A 103 9.84 5.15 5.22
CA ALA A 103 9.75 6.23 6.19
C ALA A 103 8.28 6.58 6.41
N LEU A 104 7.69 6.01 7.45
CA LEU A 104 6.27 6.19 7.77
C LEU A 104 6.13 7.37 8.74
N ASN A 105 6.07 8.58 8.20
CA ASN A 105 5.74 9.77 8.98
C ASN A 105 4.97 10.78 8.11
N PHE A 106 3.67 10.90 8.37
CA PHE A 106 2.76 11.78 7.65
C PHE A 106 2.44 13.08 8.41
N SER A 107 2.88 13.20 9.66
CA SER A 107 2.52 14.34 10.53
C SER A 107 3.59 15.41 10.65
N GLU A 108 4.79 15.18 10.15
CA GLU A 108 5.94 16.05 10.36
C GLU A 108 6.73 16.35 9.06
N PRO A 109 6.10 16.97 8.03
CA PRO A 109 6.74 17.17 6.74
C PRO A 109 8.03 18.02 6.85
N GLN A 110 8.06 19.01 7.76
CA GLN A 110 9.25 19.84 7.96
C GLN A 110 10.40 19.05 8.61
N PHE A 111 10.10 18.20 9.59
CA PHE A 111 11.11 17.33 10.20
C PHE A 111 11.73 16.36 9.18
N MET A 112 10.93 15.81 8.29
CA MET A 112 11.41 14.95 7.22
C MET A 112 12.27 15.73 6.22
N ALA A 113 11.88 16.96 5.89
CA ALA A 113 12.66 17.83 5.00
C ALA A 113 14.01 18.21 5.61
N ASP A 114 14.05 18.56 6.88
CA ASP A 114 15.27 18.97 7.62
C ASP A 114 16.28 17.82 7.74
N ASN A 115 15.81 16.56 7.70
CA ASN A 115 16.63 15.37 7.84
C ASN A 115 16.72 14.55 6.54
N PHE A 116 16.37 15.15 5.40
CA PHE A 116 16.20 14.44 4.13
C PHE A 116 17.39 13.55 3.76
N ASP A 117 18.59 14.11 3.68
CA ASP A 117 19.76 13.36 3.22
C ASP A 117 20.09 12.18 4.13
N LEU A 118 20.00 12.36 5.45
CA LEU A 118 20.24 11.30 6.42
C LEU A 118 19.21 10.17 6.30
N PHE A 119 17.92 10.52 6.26
CA PHE A 119 16.84 9.54 6.22
C PHE A 119 16.76 8.86 4.86
N TYR A 120 17.00 9.61 3.80
CA TYR A 120 17.06 9.05 2.46
C TYR A 120 18.16 7.98 2.33
N GLN A 121 19.38 8.28 2.81
CA GLN A 121 20.48 7.32 2.77
C GLN A 121 20.21 6.09 3.65
N ARG A 122 19.70 6.29 4.87
CA ARG A 122 19.32 5.20 5.78
C ARG A 122 18.27 4.28 5.14
N GLY A 123 17.24 4.86 4.52
CA GLY A 123 16.19 4.12 3.84
C GLY A 123 16.72 3.33 2.64
N LEU A 124 17.58 3.95 1.83
CA LEU A 124 18.18 3.30 0.67
C LEU A 124 19.03 2.08 1.07
N ASP A 125 19.82 2.19 2.14
CA ASP A 125 20.64 1.10 2.65
C ASP A 125 19.77 -0.05 3.21
N ALA A 126 18.72 0.30 3.97
CA ALA A 126 17.76 -0.69 4.49
C ALA A 126 17.03 -1.45 3.37
N VAL A 127 16.58 -0.73 2.34
CA VAL A 127 15.93 -1.32 1.17
C VAL A 127 16.83 -2.33 0.47
N ARG A 128 18.11 -2.00 0.26
CA ARG A 128 19.09 -2.92 -0.37
C ARG A 128 19.28 -4.19 0.44
N GLU A 129 19.43 -4.06 1.74
CA GLU A 129 19.62 -5.19 2.66
C GLU A 129 18.42 -6.12 2.68
N ILE A 130 17.20 -5.56 2.77
CA ILE A 130 15.96 -6.33 2.76
C ILE A 130 15.76 -7.00 1.40
N PHE A 131 16.00 -6.27 0.29
CA PHE A 131 15.92 -6.84 -1.05
C PHE A 131 16.83 -8.05 -1.20
N ASP A 132 18.11 -7.92 -0.80
CA ASP A 132 19.09 -8.98 -0.94
C ASP A 132 18.67 -10.23 -0.16
N TYR A 133 18.08 -10.08 1.03
CA TYR A 133 17.51 -11.20 1.77
C TYR A 133 16.28 -11.80 1.08
N ALA A 134 15.28 -10.98 0.74
CA ALA A 134 14.03 -11.44 0.13
C ALA A 134 14.29 -12.17 -1.21
N ALA A 135 15.27 -11.72 -1.98
CA ALA A 135 15.68 -12.36 -3.23
C ALA A 135 16.17 -13.80 -3.03
N THR A 136 16.80 -14.13 -1.88
CA THR A 136 17.19 -15.52 -1.55
C THR A 136 15.99 -16.45 -1.40
N LEU A 137 14.83 -15.89 -1.04
CA LEU A 137 13.57 -16.61 -0.91
C LEU A 137 12.75 -16.65 -2.20
N GLY A 138 13.21 -15.94 -3.25
CA GLY A 138 12.47 -15.75 -4.50
C GLY A 138 11.33 -14.74 -4.38
N ILE A 139 11.38 -13.86 -3.39
CA ILE A 139 10.42 -12.78 -3.15
C ILE A 139 10.99 -11.48 -3.71
N ARG A 140 10.19 -10.75 -4.47
CA ARG A 140 10.55 -9.41 -4.96
C ARG A 140 10.01 -8.35 -4.01
N THR A 141 10.87 -7.43 -3.56
CA THR A 141 10.39 -6.27 -2.81
C THR A 141 9.76 -5.24 -3.76
N VAL A 142 8.70 -4.60 -3.28
CA VAL A 142 7.96 -3.58 -4.03
C VAL A 142 7.74 -2.36 -3.14
N TYR A 143 7.72 -1.18 -3.73
CA TYR A 143 7.64 0.09 -3.01
C TYR A 143 6.57 0.99 -3.61
N GLU A 144 5.89 1.72 -2.76
CA GLU A 144 4.89 2.70 -3.13
C GLU A 144 5.41 4.14 -2.98
N ASP A 145 4.74 5.04 -3.64
CA ASP A 145 4.82 6.47 -3.44
C ASP A 145 4.22 6.84 -2.09
N GLN A 146 5.04 6.85 -1.01
CA GLN A 146 4.52 7.00 0.34
C GLN A 146 5.20 8.09 1.18
N GLY A 147 4.38 8.75 2.00
CA GLY A 147 4.85 9.77 2.96
C GLY A 147 5.40 11.01 2.27
N PHE A 148 6.40 11.63 2.90
CA PHE A 148 7.01 12.87 2.40
C PHE A 148 8.43 12.68 1.88
N LEU A 149 9.09 11.57 2.21
CA LEU A 149 10.50 11.34 1.88
C LEU A 149 10.66 10.57 0.57
N PHE A 150 9.93 9.45 0.40
CA PHE A 150 10.02 8.59 -0.77
C PHE A 150 8.76 8.71 -1.64
N ASN A 151 8.31 9.93 -1.86
CA ASN A 151 7.10 10.25 -2.61
C ASN A 151 7.35 11.41 -3.57
N GLY A 152 6.48 11.54 -4.57
CA GLY A 152 6.62 12.50 -5.65
C GLY A 152 7.54 12.00 -6.76
N TRP A 153 7.26 12.46 -7.97
CA TRP A 153 7.90 11.96 -9.19
C TRP A 153 9.43 12.05 -9.15
N GLU A 154 9.96 13.18 -8.72
CA GLU A 154 11.41 13.43 -8.73
C GLU A 154 12.13 12.53 -7.72
N THR A 155 11.68 12.54 -6.46
CA THR A 155 12.33 11.76 -5.39
C THR A 155 12.18 10.26 -5.61
N PHE A 156 11.02 9.81 -6.06
CA PHE A 156 10.77 8.39 -6.32
C PHE A 156 11.58 7.88 -7.53
N SER A 157 11.71 8.70 -8.59
CA SER A 157 12.60 8.39 -9.73
C SER A 157 14.05 8.27 -9.29
N ARG A 158 14.52 9.20 -8.47
CA ARG A 158 15.87 9.15 -7.88
C ARG A 158 16.06 7.88 -7.07
N PHE A 159 15.11 7.55 -6.19
CA PHE A 159 15.15 6.32 -5.39
C PHE A 159 15.26 5.07 -6.26
N LEU A 160 14.41 4.90 -7.28
CA LEU A 160 14.44 3.75 -8.17
C LEU A 160 15.75 3.65 -8.98
N SER A 161 16.38 4.77 -9.28
CA SER A 161 17.67 4.83 -9.95
C SER A 161 18.83 4.44 -9.02
N GLU A 162 18.80 4.92 -7.78
CA GLU A 162 19.89 4.75 -6.83
C GLU A 162 19.84 3.43 -6.06
N VAL A 163 18.67 2.79 -5.94
CA VAL A 163 18.54 1.53 -5.19
C VAL A 163 19.39 0.41 -5.76
N ASP A 164 19.70 0.46 -7.07
CA ASP A 164 20.54 -0.54 -7.78
C ASP A 164 20.08 -1.99 -7.54
N ARG A 165 18.76 -2.20 -7.52
CA ARG A 165 18.10 -3.50 -7.36
C ARG A 165 16.85 -3.54 -8.25
N ASN A 166 16.45 -4.75 -8.64
CA ASN A 166 15.22 -4.96 -9.42
C ASN A 166 13.97 -4.94 -8.54
N VAL A 167 13.75 -3.82 -7.86
CA VAL A 167 12.53 -3.61 -7.07
C VAL A 167 11.32 -3.36 -7.98
N GLY A 168 10.12 -3.70 -7.50
CA GLY A 168 8.87 -3.34 -8.18
C GLY A 168 8.27 -2.07 -7.61
N VAL A 169 7.22 -1.58 -8.27
CA VAL A 169 6.43 -0.42 -7.85
C VAL A 169 5.01 -0.84 -7.54
N VAL A 170 4.52 -0.38 -6.42
CA VAL A 170 3.10 -0.32 -6.09
C VAL A 170 2.61 1.08 -6.47
N ALA A 171 1.66 1.19 -7.37
CA ALA A 171 1.04 2.48 -7.65
C ALA A 171 -0.11 2.69 -6.67
N ASP A 172 0.06 3.60 -5.74
CA ASP A 172 -0.99 3.98 -4.80
C ASP A 172 -1.74 5.22 -5.32
N PHE A 173 -3.06 5.12 -5.42
CA PHE A 173 -3.85 6.19 -6.01
C PHE A 173 -3.98 7.42 -5.11
N GLY A 174 -3.86 7.25 -3.81
CA GLY A 174 -4.06 8.33 -2.86
C GLY A 174 -2.78 8.91 -2.27
N ASN A 175 -1.71 8.10 -2.14
CA ASN A 175 -0.49 8.55 -1.49
C ASN A 175 0.22 9.70 -2.22
N ILE A 176 0.08 9.77 -3.53
CA ILE A 176 0.65 10.87 -4.33
C ILE A 176 0.06 12.24 -3.93
N GLN A 177 -1.16 12.27 -3.38
CA GLN A 177 -1.79 13.49 -2.90
C GLN A 177 -1.09 14.11 -1.69
N PHE A 178 -0.29 13.33 -0.94
CA PHE A 178 0.53 13.88 0.17
C PHE A 178 1.61 14.84 -0.31
N VAL A 179 1.98 14.77 -1.57
CA VAL A 179 2.97 15.67 -2.19
C VAL A 179 2.35 16.60 -3.24
N ASP A 180 1.01 16.64 -3.29
CA ASP A 180 0.22 17.48 -4.19
C ASP A 180 0.49 17.20 -5.69
N GLU A 181 0.72 15.93 -6.03
CA GLU A 181 0.88 15.43 -7.40
C GLU A 181 -0.29 14.50 -7.79
N ASP A 182 -0.39 14.12 -9.05
CA ASP A 182 -1.50 13.34 -9.60
C ASP A 182 -1.08 11.94 -10.04
N VAL A 183 -1.91 10.94 -9.71
CA VAL A 183 -1.65 9.51 -9.98
C VAL A 183 -1.62 9.19 -11.48
N GLU A 184 -2.36 9.91 -12.29
CA GLU A 184 -2.39 9.75 -13.75
C GLU A 184 -1.04 10.10 -14.42
N ASP A 185 -0.21 10.91 -13.77
CA ASP A 185 1.16 11.19 -14.22
C ASP A 185 2.15 10.17 -13.66
N PHE A 186 1.92 9.65 -12.44
CA PHE A 186 2.76 8.64 -11.80
C PHE A 186 2.74 7.29 -12.54
N ILE A 187 1.56 6.80 -12.91
CA ILE A 187 1.41 5.48 -13.54
C ILE A 187 2.21 5.35 -14.85
N PRO A 188 2.12 6.28 -15.81
CA PRO A 188 2.94 6.20 -17.02
C PRO A 188 4.45 6.29 -16.76
N ALA A 189 4.86 7.11 -15.78
CA ALA A 189 6.26 7.34 -15.47
C ALA A 189 6.98 6.07 -14.98
N PHE A 190 6.26 5.18 -14.28
CA PHE A 190 6.82 3.95 -13.70
C PHE A 190 6.24 2.67 -14.29
N SER A 191 5.69 2.76 -15.50
CA SER A 191 4.93 1.70 -16.19
C SER A 191 5.66 0.35 -16.31
N ASP A 192 6.98 0.37 -16.46
CA ASP A 192 7.83 -0.82 -16.60
C ASP A 192 8.09 -1.55 -15.27
N ARG A 193 7.76 -0.93 -14.14
CA ARG A 193 8.00 -1.45 -12.79
C ARG A 193 6.75 -1.70 -11.96
N ILE A 194 5.58 -1.16 -12.36
CA ILE A 194 4.32 -1.34 -11.63
C ILE A 194 3.89 -2.81 -11.69
N VAL A 195 3.83 -3.44 -10.52
CA VAL A 195 3.44 -4.85 -10.37
C VAL A 195 2.26 -5.04 -9.43
N HIS A 196 1.92 -4.02 -8.66
CA HIS A 196 0.82 -4.00 -7.71
C HIS A 196 0.17 -2.61 -7.66
N VAL A 197 -1.06 -2.52 -7.17
CA VAL A 197 -1.82 -1.26 -7.09
C VAL A 197 -2.61 -1.22 -5.79
N HIS A 198 -2.49 -0.11 -5.07
CA HIS A 198 -3.38 0.24 -3.96
C HIS A 198 -4.41 1.27 -4.44
N VAL A 199 -5.67 1.00 -4.13
CA VAL A 199 -6.78 1.86 -4.50
C VAL A 199 -7.35 2.49 -3.25
N LYS A 200 -7.15 3.78 -3.10
CA LYS A 200 -7.76 4.62 -2.08
C LYS A 200 -8.10 5.99 -2.65
N ASP A 201 -8.89 6.76 -1.94
CA ASP A 201 -9.30 8.09 -2.37
C ASP A 201 -9.33 9.04 -1.18
N TYR A 202 -8.95 10.28 -1.43
CA TYR A 202 -8.97 11.36 -0.45
C TYR A 202 -9.79 12.55 -0.97
N LEU A 203 -10.62 13.08 -0.12
CA LEU A 203 -11.14 14.43 -0.32
C LEU A 203 -10.04 15.42 0.06
N VAL A 204 -9.51 16.13 -0.91
CA VAL A 204 -8.50 17.17 -0.71
C VAL A 204 -9.17 18.52 -0.63
N THR A 205 -8.89 19.26 0.42
CA THR A 205 -9.39 20.64 0.61
C THR A 205 -8.23 21.60 0.79
N PRO A 206 -8.30 22.83 0.23
CA PRO A 206 -7.24 23.81 0.38
C PRO A 206 -6.93 24.12 1.84
N GLY A 207 -5.66 24.21 2.17
CA GLY A 207 -5.21 24.59 3.50
C GLY A 207 -5.71 25.99 3.88
N SER A 208 -6.27 26.11 5.08
CA SER A 208 -6.84 27.36 5.60
C SER A 208 -6.05 27.96 6.76
N GLY A 209 -4.93 27.31 7.14
CA GLY A 209 -4.15 27.69 8.31
C GLY A 209 -4.78 27.27 9.65
N ARG A 210 -5.92 26.54 9.63
CA ARG A 210 -6.45 25.86 10.82
C ARG A 210 -5.61 24.61 11.13
N ASN A 211 -5.76 24.07 12.31
CA ASN A 211 -5.28 22.72 12.58
C ASN A 211 -6.14 21.69 11.82
N PRO A 212 -5.54 20.59 11.31
CA PRO A 212 -6.30 19.50 10.72
C PRO A 212 -7.24 18.87 11.77
N GLU A 213 -8.37 18.32 11.31
CA GLU A 213 -9.22 17.48 12.14
C GLU A 213 -8.50 16.15 12.47
N PRO A 214 -8.94 15.40 13.50
CA PRO A 214 -8.26 14.16 13.91
C PRO A 214 -8.17 13.08 12.82
N ASP A 215 -9.05 13.12 11.82
CA ASP A 215 -9.13 12.20 10.68
C ASP A 215 -8.64 12.84 9.36
N GLU A 216 -7.90 13.95 9.47
CA GLU A 216 -7.28 14.64 8.34
C GLU A 216 -5.76 14.56 8.42
N TYR A 217 -5.13 14.37 7.28
CA TYR A 217 -3.69 14.56 7.08
C TYR A 217 -3.42 15.92 6.44
N THR A 218 -2.18 16.35 6.48
CA THR A 218 -1.75 17.58 5.81
C THR A 218 -0.75 17.23 4.70
N SER A 219 -0.98 17.70 3.47
CA SER A 219 -0.04 17.52 2.37
C SER A 219 1.20 18.39 2.54
N ARG A 220 2.21 18.15 1.71
CA ARG A 220 3.44 18.97 1.64
C ARG A 220 3.12 20.44 1.35
N GLY A 221 2.14 20.74 0.50
CA GLY A 221 1.66 22.09 0.19
C GLY A 221 0.69 22.67 1.20
N GLY A 222 0.34 21.94 2.26
CA GLY A 222 -0.54 22.40 3.33
C GLY A 222 -2.03 22.20 3.07
N ASN A 223 -2.41 21.40 2.07
CA ASN A 223 -3.80 20.98 1.86
C ASN A 223 -4.20 19.90 2.88
N TYR A 224 -5.49 19.78 3.17
CA TYR A 224 -6.02 18.75 4.06
C TYR A 224 -6.57 17.57 3.26
N LEU A 225 -6.18 16.35 3.66
CA LEU A 225 -6.59 15.10 3.04
C LEU A 225 -7.42 14.29 4.01
N LYS A 226 -8.64 13.91 3.61
CA LYS A 226 -9.54 13.07 4.38
C LYS A 226 -9.92 11.84 3.57
N GLY A 227 -9.74 10.65 4.13
CA GLY A 227 -10.15 9.39 3.49
C GLY A 227 -11.64 9.39 3.15
N CYS A 228 -11.98 8.92 1.95
CA CYS A 228 -13.36 8.88 1.48
C CYS A 228 -13.63 7.65 0.60
N LEU A 229 -14.88 7.45 0.21
CA LEU A 229 -15.26 6.36 -0.68
C LEU A 229 -14.62 6.55 -2.07
N ILE A 230 -14.18 5.46 -2.66
CA ILE A 230 -13.55 5.45 -3.98
C ILE A 230 -14.44 6.13 -5.03
N GLY A 231 -13.87 7.09 -5.75
CA GLY A 231 -14.54 7.88 -6.77
C GLY A 231 -15.43 9.01 -6.24
N THR A 232 -15.33 9.33 -4.93
CA THR A 232 -16.03 10.49 -4.34
C THR A 232 -15.09 11.59 -3.87
N GLY A 233 -13.79 11.35 -3.93
CA GLY A 233 -12.74 12.27 -3.54
C GLY A 233 -12.15 13.06 -4.68
N SER A 234 -10.89 13.42 -4.51
CA SER A 234 -10.13 14.27 -5.43
C SER A 234 -9.24 13.47 -6.38
N VAL A 235 -9.02 12.17 -6.12
CA VAL A 235 -8.27 11.31 -7.04
C VAL A 235 -9.04 11.11 -8.33
N ASN A 236 -8.39 11.37 -9.46
CA ASN A 236 -8.97 11.12 -10.78
C ASN A 236 -8.96 9.62 -11.09
N THR A 237 -9.78 8.86 -10.34
CA THR A 237 -9.84 7.40 -10.41
C THR A 237 -10.06 6.88 -11.84
N GLY A 238 -10.88 7.56 -12.64
CA GLY A 238 -11.11 7.18 -14.03
C GLY A 238 -9.86 7.28 -14.89
N ALA A 239 -9.08 8.36 -14.75
CA ALA A 239 -7.82 8.54 -15.46
C ALA A 239 -6.76 7.53 -15.00
N ALA A 240 -6.69 7.25 -13.67
CA ALA A 240 -5.80 6.23 -13.13
C ALA A 240 -6.06 4.84 -13.73
N PHE A 241 -7.32 4.42 -13.80
CA PHE A 241 -7.69 3.15 -14.45
C PHE A 241 -7.41 3.15 -15.96
N ALA A 242 -7.63 4.27 -16.65
CA ALA A 242 -7.26 4.40 -18.06
C ALA A 242 -5.74 4.29 -18.27
N ALA A 243 -4.94 4.87 -17.37
CA ALA A 243 -3.49 4.76 -17.38
C ALA A 243 -3.03 3.30 -17.14
N LEU A 244 -3.63 2.60 -16.18
CA LEU A 244 -3.37 1.16 -15.94
C LEU A 244 -3.67 0.32 -17.19
N ARG A 245 -4.77 0.62 -17.90
CA ARG A 245 -5.07 -0.02 -19.18
C ARG A 245 -3.98 0.23 -20.20
N ALA A 246 -3.54 1.48 -20.34
CA ALA A 246 -2.54 1.89 -21.34
C ALA A 246 -1.22 1.16 -21.16
N ILE A 247 -0.81 0.89 -19.91
CA ILE A 247 0.40 0.10 -19.59
C ILE A 247 0.15 -1.42 -19.61
N GLY A 248 -1.08 -1.87 -19.88
CA GLY A 248 -1.43 -3.29 -19.93
C GLY A 248 -1.41 -3.99 -18.57
N TYR A 249 -1.68 -3.28 -17.48
CA TYR A 249 -1.67 -3.85 -16.12
C TYR A 249 -2.64 -5.04 -15.97
N ARG A 250 -2.20 -6.09 -15.26
CA ARG A 250 -2.97 -7.33 -15.04
C ARG A 250 -2.88 -7.84 -13.60
N GLY A 251 -2.25 -7.09 -12.70
CA GLY A 251 -2.07 -7.46 -11.28
C GLY A 251 -3.35 -7.29 -10.45
N ALA A 252 -3.19 -7.38 -9.15
CA ALA A 252 -4.27 -7.14 -8.19
C ALA A 252 -4.50 -5.64 -7.95
N LEU A 253 -5.73 -5.30 -7.61
CA LEU A 253 -6.17 -3.95 -7.22
C LEU A 253 -6.61 -4.04 -5.76
N ALA A 254 -5.76 -3.65 -4.84
CA ALA A 254 -5.97 -3.79 -3.41
C ALA A 254 -6.69 -2.56 -2.85
N LEU A 255 -7.87 -2.77 -2.27
CA LEU A 255 -8.61 -1.72 -1.59
C LEU A 255 -7.94 -1.40 -0.26
N GLU A 256 -7.42 -0.20 -0.13
CA GLU A 256 -6.79 0.32 1.08
C GLU A 256 -7.64 1.45 1.69
N GLY A 257 -7.68 1.48 3.01
CA GLY A 257 -8.35 2.52 3.78
C GLY A 257 -9.03 1.96 5.02
N ASP A 258 -9.35 2.85 5.93
CA ASP A 258 -10.12 2.53 7.13
C ASP A 258 -11.61 2.37 6.81
N PRO A 259 -12.37 1.70 7.69
CA PRO A 259 -13.82 1.68 7.60
C PRO A 259 -14.40 3.10 7.55
N ILE A 260 -15.34 3.34 6.62
CA ILE A 260 -15.88 4.68 6.37
C ILE A 260 -17.34 4.77 6.82
N GLY A 261 -17.63 5.77 7.65
CA GLY A 261 -18.98 6.12 8.07
C GLY A 261 -19.61 5.14 9.06
N PRO A 262 -20.86 5.33 9.44
CA PRO A 262 -21.54 4.54 10.48
C PRO A 262 -22.02 3.17 9.99
N ASP A 263 -22.17 2.97 8.68
CA ASP A 263 -22.51 1.70 8.04
C ASP A 263 -21.30 1.25 7.20
N GLU A 264 -20.34 0.63 7.87
CA GLU A 264 -19.07 0.19 7.28
C GLU A 264 -19.30 -0.84 6.17
N GLU A 265 -20.24 -1.75 6.36
CA GLU A 265 -20.59 -2.77 5.37
C GLU A 265 -21.17 -2.17 4.08
N ALA A 266 -22.07 -1.20 4.18
CA ALA A 266 -22.60 -0.49 3.03
C ALA A 266 -21.52 0.31 2.30
N SER A 267 -20.60 0.91 3.03
CA SER A 267 -19.44 1.64 2.49
C SER A 267 -18.50 0.72 1.74
N PHE A 268 -18.17 -0.43 2.32
CA PHE A 268 -17.37 -1.44 1.64
C PHE A 268 -18.03 -1.94 0.34
N ARG A 269 -19.32 -2.30 0.39
CA ARG A 269 -20.06 -2.74 -0.80
C ARG A 269 -20.05 -1.68 -1.91
N LYS A 270 -20.12 -0.41 -1.56
CA LYS A 270 -20.05 0.70 -2.51
C LYS A 270 -18.66 0.81 -3.14
N ASN A 271 -17.58 0.68 -2.34
CA ASN A 271 -16.21 0.65 -2.84
C ASN A 271 -16.00 -0.54 -3.80
N LEU A 272 -16.43 -1.75 -3.40
CA LEU A 272 -16.34 -2.95 -4.21
C LEU A 272 -17.08 -2.78 -5.56
N GLN A 273 -18.32 -2.28 -5.54
CA GLN A 273 -19.10 -2.01 -6.75
C GLN A 273 -18.43 -0.96 -7.65
N THR A 274 -17.87 0.09 -7.04
CA THR A 274 -17.21 1.17 -7.78
C THR A 274 -15.95 0.66 -8.47
N ILE A 275 -15.08 -0.05 -7.75
CA ILE A 275 -13.85 -0.62 -8.33
C ILE A 275 -14.19 -1.66 -9.40
N THR A 276 -15.17 -2.56 -9.16
CA THR A 276 -15.63 -3.54 -10.16
C THR A 276 -16.08 -2.84 -11.44
N ARG A 277 -16.89 -1.79 -11.33
CA ARG A 277 -17.33 -1.00 -12.50
C ARG A 277 -16.14 -0.38 -13.25
N TYR A 278 -15.13 0.13 -12.54
CA TYR A 278 -13.92 0.66 -13.19
C TYR A 278 -13.13 -0.44 -13.89
N ILE A 279 -13.00 -1.62 -13.30
CA ILE A 279 -12.35 -2.77 -13.94
C ILE A 279 -13.10 -3.12 -15.25
N GLU A 280 -14.42 -3.27 -15.20
CA GLU A 280 -15.24 -3.61 -16.37
C GLU A 280 -15.20 -2.53 -17.46
N THR A 281 -15.05 -1.26 -17.07
CA THR A 281 -15.07 -0.13 -18.00
C THR A 281 -13.72 0.10 -18.67
N TYR A 282 -12.63 -0.06 -17.93
CA TYR A 282 -11.31 0.38 -18.36
C TYR A 282 -10.31 -0.77 -18.58
N LEU A 283 -10.45 -1.94 -17.94
CA LEU A 283 -9.43 -3.00 -17.91
C LEU A 283 -9.91 -4.31 -18.50
#